data_95b295a2b75e9fb2be528e8885c1f8cd
#
_entry.id   95b295a2b75e9fb2be528e8885c1f8cd
#
_cell.length_a   1.000
_cell.length_b   1.000
_cell.length_c   1.000
_cell.angle_alpha   90.00
_cell.angle_beta   90.00
_cell.angle_gamma   90.00
#
_symmetry.space_group_name_H-M   'P 1'
#
loop_
_entity.id
_entity.type
_entity.pdbx_description
1 polymer ?
#
loop_
_entity_poly.entity_id
_entity_poly.type
_entity_poly.pdbx_seq_one_letter_code
_entity_poly.pdbx_strand_id
1 'polypeptide(L)' 'MATPDELRPGERGRIIEVSGEDAITVRLMEMGLTDGEVIELIGRAPLGDPLEFAVRGYRLSLRSEEARRILIERL' A
#
# COMPACT_ATOMS: atom_id res chain seq x y z
N MET A 1 11.57 -9.15 0.31
CA MET A 1 10.53 -8.20 0.69
C MET A 1 10.06 -7.45 -0.54
N ALA A 2 8.88 -6.87 -0.47
CA ALA A 2 8.25 -6.29 -1.64
C ALA A 2 7.58 -4.96 -1.28
N THR A 3 7.05 -4.29 -2.30
CA THR A 3 6.22 -3.10 -2.12
C THR A 3 4.82 -3.41 -2.67
N PRO A 4 3.77 -2.72 -2.19
CA PRO A 4 2.39 -3.06 -2.59
C PRO A 4 2.11 -2.97 -4.09
N ASP A 5 2.85 -2.14 -4.82
CA ASP A 5 2.69 -2.03 -6.28
C ASP A 5 3.13 -3.28 -7.02
N GLU A 6 3.84 -4.19 -6.34
CA GLU A 6 4.27 -5.46 -6.90
C GLU A 6 3.24 -6.58 -6.71
N LEU A 7 2.20 -6.34 -5.92
CA LEU A 7 1.15 -7.32 -5.69
C LEU A 7 0.26 -7.48 -6.93
N ARG A 8 -0.34 -8.66 -7.06
CA ARG A 8 -1.40 -8.90 -8.03
C ARG A 8 -2.74 -8.75 -7.34
N PRO A 9 -3.83 -8.49 -8.08
CA PRO A 9 -5.15 -8.40 -7.47
C PRO A 9 -5.46 -9.64 -6.63
N GLY A 10 -5.92 -9.42 -5.41
CA GLY A 10 -6.21 -10.47 -4.44
C GLY A 10 -5.06 -10.85 -3.54
N GLU A 11 -3.83 -10.47 -3.90
CA GLU A 11 -2.67 -10.76 -3.04
C GLU A 11 -2.59 -9.76 -1.91
N ARG A 12 -2.02 -10.19 -0.80
CA ARG A 12 -1.92 -9.40 0.42
C ARG A 12 -0.49 -9.36 0.93
N GLY A 13 -0.19 -8.31 1.69
CA GLY A 13 1.09 -8.19 2.37
C GLY A 13 0.89 -7.54 3.73
N ARG A 14 1.79 -7.86 4.65
CA ARG A 14 1.83 -7.21 5.96
C ARG A 14 2.84 -6.09 5.90
N ILE A 15 2.43 -4.89 6.33
CA ILE A 15 3.30 -3.72 6.33
C ILE A 15 4.40 -3.89 7.38
N ILE A 16 5.65 -3.74 6.95
CA ILE A 16 6.82 -3.79 7.81
C ILE A 16 7.24 -2.37 8.17
N GLU A 17 7.23 -1.49 7.17
CA GLU A 17 7.78 -0.16 7.35
C GLU A 17 7.26 0.77 6.26
N VAL A 18 7.12 2.04 6.58
CA VAL A 18 6.86 3.10 5.59
C VAL A 18 8.06 4.02 5.62
N SER A 19 8.75 4.15 4.49
CA SER A 19 10.00 4.92 4.43
C SER A 19 9.77 6.39 4.11
N GLY A 20 10.72 7.21 4.55
CA GLY A 20 10.72 8.66 4.32
C GLY A 20 10.24 9.43 5.54
N GLU A 21 10.49 10.74 5.51
CA GLU A 21 10.14 11.64 6.63
C GLU A 21 9.40 12.87 6.14
N ASP A 22 8.78 12.79 4.98
CA ASP A 22 8.07 13.90 4.37
C ASP A 22 6.55 13.80 4.56
N ALA A 23 5.82 14.75 4.00
CA ALA A 23 4.38 14.82 4.13
C ALA A 23 3.66 13.61 3.55
N ILE A 24 4.23 12.98 2.53
CA ILE A 24 3.63 11.76 1.94
C ILE A 24 3.61 10.63 2.96
N THR A 25 4.73 10.42 3.64
CA THR A 25 4.84 9.38 4.66
C THR A 25 3.85 9.62 5.79
N VAL A 26 3.74 10.85 6.27
CA VAL A 26 2.80 11.20 7.33
C VAL A 26 1.37 10.92 6.86
N ARG A 27 1.03 11.28 5.63
CA ARG A 27 -0.30 11.04 5.09
C ARG A 27 -0.62 9.54 5.01
N LEU A 28 0.34 8.73 4.57
CA LEU A 28 0.16 7.28 4.49
C LEU A 28 -0.12 6.69 5.87
N MET A 29 0.60 7.13 6.87
CA MET A 29 0.40 6.67 8.24
C MET A 29 -0.96 7.12 8.80
N GLU A 30 -1.39 8.33 8.47
CA GLU A 30 -2.70 8.84 8.87
C GLU A 30 -3.84 8.06 8.23
N MET A 31 -3.58 7.46 7.07
CA MET A 31 -4.55 6.60 6.38
C MET A 31 -4.60 5.19 6.99
N GLY A 32 -3.82 4.93 8.02
CA GLY A 32 -3.79 3.63 8.69
C GLY A 32 -2.76 2.64 8.15
N LEU A 33 -1.86 3.11 7.29
CA LEU A 33 -0.84 2.24 6.69
C LEU A 33 0.38 2.19 7.61
N THR A 34 0.23 1.45 8.70
CA THR A 34 1.26 1.35 9.73
C THR A 34 1.74 -0.10 9.86
N ASP A 35 2.85 -0.29 10.57
CA ASP A 35 3.44 -1.62 10.80
C ASP A 35 2.40 -2.61 11.27
N GLY A 36 2.44 -3.79 10.70
CA GLY A 36 1.57 -4.90 11.09
C GLY A 36 0.22 -4.92 10.41
N GLU A 37 -0.18 -3.84 9.76
CA GLU A 37 -1.43 -3.83 9.02
C GLU A 37 -1.30 -4.66 7.75
N VAL A 38 -2.41 -5.28 7.34
CA VAL A 38 -2.45 -6.08 6.12
C VAL A 38 -3.08 -5.23 5.02
N ILE A 39 -2.40 -5.16 3.89
CA ILE A 39 -2.87 -4.43 2.71
C ILE A 39 -3.10 -5.44 1.59
N GLU A 40 -4.23 -5.33 0.91
CA GLU A 40 -4.58 -6.20 -0.21
C GLU A 40 -4.76 -5.37 -1.46
N LEU A 41 -4.15 -5.80 -2.57
CA LEU A 41 -4.38 -5.12 -3.85
C LEU A 41 -5.72 -5.58 -4.42
N ILE A 42 -6.61 -4.62 -4.68
CA ILE A 42 -7.92 -4.89 -5.28
C ILE A 42 -7.81 -4.80 -6.80
N GLY A 43 -7.14 -3.77 -7.30
CA GLY A 43 -6.99 -3.59 -8.73
C GLY A 43 -6.21 -2.32 -9.06
N ARG A 44 -6.12 -2.05 -10.37
CA ARG A 44 -5.41 -0.89 -10.90
C ARG A 44 -6.32 -0.12 -11.81
N ALA A 45 -6.12 1.18 -11.91
CA ALA A 45 -6.80 1.98 -12.93
C ALA A 45 -6.36 1.50 -14.33
N PRO A 46 -7.15 1.77 -15.38
CA PRO A 46 -6.84 1.30 -16.73
C PRO A 46 -5.45 1.64 -17.25
N LEU A 47 -4.88 2.76 -16.82
CA LEU A 47 -3.53 3.16 -17.20
C LEU A 47 -2.46 2.69 -16.21
N GLY A 48 -2.83 1.85 -15.25
CA GLY A 48 -1.90 1.29 -14.28
C GLY A 48 -1.77 2.09 -12.98
N ASP A 49 -2.31 3.30 -12.93
CA ASP A 49 -2.23 4.17 -11.77
C ASP A 49 -3.49 5.03 -11.67
N PRO A 50 -4.07 5.24 -10.47
CA PRO A 50 -3.63 4.72 -9.17
C PRO A 50 -3.98 3.25 -8.95
N LEU A 51 -3.45 2.70 -7.86
CA LEU A 51 -3.77 1.35 -7.40
C LEU A 51 -4.84 1.44 -6.33
N GLU A 52 -5.76 0.50 -6.30
CA GLU A 52 -6.79 0.45 -5.27
C GLU A 52 -6.48 -0.68 -4.30
N PHE A 53 -6.50 -0.38 -3.01
CA PHE A 53 -6.19 -1.34 -1.95
C PHE A 53 -7.32 -1.43 -0.92
N ALA A 54 -7.37 -2.55 -0.23
CA ALA A 54 -8.23 -2.73 0.93
C ALA A 54 -7.36 -2.84 2.18
N VAL A 55 -7.71 -2.11 3.22
CA VAL A 55 -7.02 -2.10 4.51
C VAL A 55 -8.08 -1.97 5.58
N ARG A 56 -8.07 -2.89 6.57
CA ARG A 56 -8.95 -2.79 7.76
C ARG A 56 -10.44 -2.64 7.42
N GLY A 57 -10.87 -3.22 6.30
CA GLY A 57 -12.28 -3.19 5.91
C GLY A 57 -12.70 -1.96 5.12
N TYR A 58 -11.78 -1.06 4.80
CA TYR A 58 -12.09 0.07 3.93
C TYR A 58 -11.14 0.09 2.73
N ARG A 59 -11.48 0.85 1.72
CA ARG A 59 -10.69 0.97 0.49
C ARG A 59 -10.02 2.31 0.38
N LEU A 60 -8.83 2.31 -0.23
CA LEU A 60 -8.10 3.53 -0.50
C LEU A 60 -7.33 3.39 -1.80
N SER A 61 -6.98 4.52 -2.40
CA SER A 61 -6.18 4.55 -3.63
C SER A 61 -4.83 5.17 -3.35
N LEU A 62 -3.78 4.55 -3.90
CA LEU A 62 -2.43 5.07 -3.81
C LEU A 62 -1.83 5.15 -5.19
N ARG A 63 -1.04 6.18 -5.44
CA ARG A 63 -0.17 6.23 -6.60
C ARG A 63 0.94 5.20 -6.44
N SER A 64 1.45 4.70 -7.56
CA SER A 64 2.56 3.73 -7.52
C SER A 64 3.75 4.26 -6.73
N GLU A 65 4.08 5.53 -6.89
CA GLU A 65 5.20 6.14 -6.18
C GLU A 65 4.97 6.21 -4.67
N GLU A 66 3.72 6.31 -4.25
CA GLU A 66 3.36 6.27 -2.83
C GLU A 66 3.47 4.85 -2.29
N ALA A 67 2.98 3.88 -3.06
CA ALA A 67 3.06 2.47 -2.68
C ALA A 67 4.50 1.99 -2.53
N ARG A 68 5.41 2.52 -3.33
CA ARG A 68 6.82 2.14 -3.26
C ARG A 68 7.51 2.57 -1.98
N ARG A 69 6.89 3.43 -1.20
CA ARG A 69 7.42 3.82 0.11
C ARG A 69 7.08 2.83 1.19
N ILE A 70 6.22 1.88 0.90
CA ILE A 70 5.77 0.89 1.87
C ILE A 70 6.51 -0.42 1.61
N LEU A 71 7.12 -0.96 2.66
CA LEU A 71 7.76 -2.25 2.59
C LEU A 71 6.83 -3.28 3.20
N ILE A 72 6.56 -4.36 2.47
CA ILE A 72 5.66 -5.41 2.92
C ILE A 72 6.32 -6.77 2.87
N GLU A 73 5.77 -7.67 3.67
CA GLU A 73 6.03 -9.10 3.60
C GLU A 73 4.81 -9.73 2.95
N ARG A 74 5.00 -10.44 1.85
CA ARG A 74 3.87 -11.11 1.19
C ARG A 74 3.30 -12.21 2.08
N LEU A 75 2.01 -12.32 2.07
CA LEU A 75 1.31 -13.34 2.84
C LEU A 75 0.90 -14.53 1.99
#